data_d75c84fd33d035e9f1848071553257b1
#
_entry.id   d75c84fd33d035e9f1848071553257b1
#
_cell.length_a   1.000
_cell.length_b   1.000
_cell.length_c   1.000
_cell.angle_alpha   90.00
_cell.angle_beta   90.00
_cell.angle_gamma   90.00
#
_symmetry.space_group_name_H-M   'P 1'
#
loop_
_entity.id
_entity.type
_entity.pdbx_description
1 polymer ?
#
loop_
_entity_poly.entity_id
_entity_poly.type
_entity_poly.pdbx_seq_one_letter_code
_entity_poly.pdbx_strand_id
1 'polypeptide(L)'
;MHVNLQTTNKVLIALFFKNESPYFCGNISPYIMENSNEPATTCFYVIGLSYKKADAQLRGEFSLDHTAKTNLLIQAKSSGVESIVATSTCNRTEIYGFAAHPFELIKLLCDNTKGTVEDFQSVCYVYKNSDAIQHMFRVGAGLDSQILGDFEIISQLKLSAKISKKHSLLDAFLERLINAVIQASKRIKTETKLSSGATSVSFASVQYIKKKIEAISSKNILLFGTGKIGRNTCENLIKHTKNEHITLINRTRNKADKIAGKFKVLAKDYSQ
;
A
#
# COMPACT_ATOMS: atom_id res chain seq x y z
N MET A 1 11.16 36.56 -3.38
CA MET A 1 10.86 36.36 -4.81
C MET A 1 9.36 36.20 -4.95
N HIS A 2 8.66 37.30 -5.30
CA HIS A 2 7.20 37.29 -5.49
C HIS A 2 6.89 36.67 -6.85
N VAL A 3 6.11 35.60 -6.86
CA VAL A 3 5.53 35.04 -8.10
C VAL A 3 4.10 35.55 -8.21
N ASN A 4 3.85 36.32 -9.26
CA ASN A 4 2.58 36.92 -9.62
C ASN A 4 1.61 35.84 -10.15
N LEU A 5 0.48 35.67 -9.47
CA LEU A 5 -0.58 34.72 -9.84
C LEU A 5 -1.70 35.46 -10.52
N GLN A 6 -1.71 35.54 -11.83
CA GLN A 6 -2.92 35.84 -12.60
C GLN A 6 -3.18 34.83 -13.70
N THR A 7 -4.43 34.34 -13.66
CA THR A 7 -5.24 33.69 -14.72
C THR A 7 -4.78 32.33 -15.26
N THR A 8 -5.35 31.28 -14.68
CA THR A 8 -6.12 30.21 -15.37
C THR A 8 -6.64 29.23 -14.33
N ASN A 9 -7.84 28.68 -14.48
CA ASN A 9 -8.52 27.70 -13.60
C ASN A 9 -7.70 26.42 -13.37
N LYS A 10 -6.54 26.50 -12.71
CA LYS A 10 -5.74 25.39 -12.26
C LYS A 10 -5.75 25.41 -10.74
N VAL A 11 -6.45 24.47 -10.14
CA VAL A 11 -6.30 24.18 -8.71
C VAL A 11 -4.87 23.67 -8.52
N LEU A 12 -3.97 24.57 -8.17
CA LEU A 12 -2.60 24.23 -7.77
C LEU A 12 -2.70 23.69 -6.34
N ILE A 13 -2.68 22.36 -6.15
CA ILE A 13 -2.42 21.77 -4.85
C ILE A 13 -0.94 21.98 -4.58
N ALA A 14 -0.60 23.11 -3.94
CA ALA A 14 0.72 23.33 -3.39
C ALA A 14 0.90 22.39 -2.21
N LEU A 15 1.57 21.27 -2.44
CA LEU A 15 2.06 20.39 -1.36
C LEU A 15 3.23 21.11 -0.70
N PHE A 16 2.96 21.90 0.33
CA PHE A 16 4.01 22.42 1.22
C PHE A 16 4.62 21.24 1.97
N PHE A 17 5.80 20.83 1.56
CA PHE A 17 6.63 19.90 2.32
C PHE A 17 7.25 20.63 3.51
N LYS A 18 6.53 20.71 4.63
CA LYS A 18 7.20 20.86 5.91
C LYS A 18 7.67 19.47 6.32
N ASN A 19 8.97 19.33 6.55
CA ASN A 19 9.57 18.16 7.18
C ASN A 19 9.16 18.15 8.65
N GLU A 20 7.94 17.72 8.95
CA GLU A 20 7.55 17.40 10.31
C GLU A 20 7.70 15.90 10.50
N SER A 21 8.48 15.55 11.49
CA SER A 21 8.72 14.16 11.90
C SER A 21 7.38 13.53 12.29
N PRO A 22 7.08 12.29 11.83
CA PRO A 22 5.91 11.56 12.32
C PRO A 22 5.99 11.47 13.84
N TYR A 23 4.88 11.65 14.52
CA TYR A 23 4.81 11.44 15.97
C TYR A 23 5.34 10.04 16.28
N PHE A 24 6.38 9.97 17.08
CA PHE A 24 7.02 8.71 17.46
C PHE A 24 6.05 7.94 18.35
N CYS A 25 5.78 6.69 18.04
CA CYS A 25 4.93 5.79 18.83
C CYS A 25 5.45 5.54 20.26
N GLY A 26 6.73 5.85 20.52
CA GLY A 26 7.38 5.63 21.83
C GLY A 26 6.78 6.37 23.02
N ASN A 27 5.88 7.34 22.80
CA ASN A 27 5.20 8.09 23.87
C ASN A 27 3.68 7.84 23.90
N ILE A 28 3.17 6.83 23.23
CA ILE A 28 1.76 6.43 23.37
C ILE A 28 1.69 5.50 24.60
N SER A 29 1.81 6.10 25.78
CA SER A 29 1.43 5.43 27.03
C SER A 29 -0.05 5.07 26.95
N PRO A 30 -0.49 3.90 27.45
CA PRO A 30 -1.89 3.64 27.69
C PRO A 30 -2.35 4.68 28.73
N TYR A 31 -2.82 5.83 28.25
CA TYR A 31 -3.32 6.87 29.13
C TYR A 31 -4.50 6.28 29.88
N ILE A 32 -4.34 6.18 31.19
CA ILE A 32 -5.44 5.95 32.13
C ILE A 32 -6.50 6.99 31.77
N MET A 33 -7.71 6.53 31.42
CA MET A 33 -8.85 7.41 31.19
C MET A 33 -9.09 8.18 32.48
N GLU A 34 -8.57 9.39 32.57
CA GLU A 34 -9.07 10.36 33.52
C GLU A 34 -10.51 10.70 33.09
N ASN A 35 -11.44 10.48 34.00
CA ASN A 35 -12.86 10.80 33.88
C ASN A 35 -13.05 12.30 33.59
N SER A 36 -12.89 12.72 32.35
CA SER A 36 -13.39 14.00 31.87
C SER A 36 -14.78 13.77 31.28
N ASN A 37 -15.80 14.37 31.90
CA ASN A 37 -17.20 14.37 31.46
C ASN A 37 -17.45 15.16 30.15
N GLU A 38 -16.41 15.44 29.35
CA GLU A 38 -16.57 16.03 28.03
C GLU A 38 -16.69 14.90 26.99
N PRO A 39 -17.60 15.02 26.02
CA PRO A 39 -17.71 14.04 24.94
C PRO A 39 -16.36 14.02 24.19
N ALA A 40 -15.70 12.87 24.18
CA ALA A 40 -14.41 12.68 23.55
C ALA A 40 -14.50 13.06 22.07
N THR A 41 -13.86 14.15 21.68
CA THR A 41 -13.83 14.62 20.30
C THR A 41 -13.06 13.62 19.44
N THR A 42 -13.75 12.91 18.55
CA THR A 42 -13.11 11.99 17.62
C THR A 42 -12.28 12.75 16.59
N CYS A 43 -11.08 12.24 16.30
CA CYS A 43 -10.18 12.77 15.29
C CYS A 43 -9.92 11.74 14.20
N PHE A 44 -9.58 12.22 13.01
CA PHE A 44 -9.14 11.34 11.92
C PHE A 44 -7.70 10.92 12.14
N TYR A 45 -7.45 9.63 12.18
CA TYR A 45 -6.12 9.05 12.32
C TYR A 45 -5.76 8.13 11.16
N VAL A 46 -4.46 8.07 10.88
CA VAL A 46 -3.81 6.96 10.18
C VAL A 46 -2.82 6.33 11.15
N ILE A 47 -3.02 5.06 11.43
CA ILE A 47 -2.03 4.25 12.12
C ILE A 47 -1.50 3.18 11.17
N GLY A 48 -0.21 2.84 11.26
CA GLY A 48 0.33 1.82 10.38
C GLY A 48 1.80 1.53 10.60
N LEU A 49 2.25 0.53 9.89
CA LEU A 49 3.66 0.16 9.75
C LEU A 49 3.99 -0.05 8.27
N SER A 50 5.25 0.16 7.91
CA SER A 50 5.69 0.00 6.53
C SER A 50 7.13 -0.53 6.43
N TYR A 51 7.53 -0.89 5.20
CA TYR A 51 8.88 -1.36 4.89
C TYR A 51 10.01 -0.42 5.36
N LYS A 52 9.71 0.83 5.71
CA LYS A 52 10.71 1.81 6.15
C LYS A 52 11.29 1.50 7.53
N LYS A 53 10.50 0.88 8.40
CA LYS A 53 10.89 0.57 9.78
C LYS A 53 10.72 -0.89 10.16
N ALA A 54 9.82 -1.63 9.50
CA ALA A 54 9.55 -3.03 9.76
C ALA A 54 10.14 -3.90 8.65
N ASP A 55 10.83 -4.97 9.00
CA ASP A 55 11.29 -5.98 8.07
C ASP A 55 10.12 -6.82 7.50
N ALA A 56 10.39 -7.76 6.61
CA ALA A 56 9.35 -8.56 5.97
C ALA A 56 8.64 -9.52 6.94
N GLN A 57 9.35 -10.04 7.93
CA GLN A 57 8.80 -10.93 8.92
C GLN A 57 7.81 -10.20 9.82
N LEU A 58 8.24 -9.08 10.40
CA LEU A 58 7.40 -8.26 11.26
C LEU A 58 6.17 -7.69 10.53
N ARG A 59 6.32 -7.26 9.26
CA ARG A 59 5.17 -6.88 8.44
C ARG A 59 4.20 -8.04 8.21
N GLY A 60 4.71 -9.27 8.12
CA GLY A 60 3.91 -10.49 8.02
C GLY A 60 3.02 -10.72 9.24
N GLU A 61 3.53 -10.44 10.45
CA GLU A 61 2.77 -10.59 11.69
C GLU A 61 1.55 -9.64 11.76
N PHE A 62 1.64 -8.47 11.12
CA PHE A 62 0.55 -7.47 11.06
C PHE A 62 -0.22 -7.50 9.72
N SER A 63 -0.04 -8.54 8.91
CA SER A 63 -0.78 -8.65 7.65
C SER A 63 -2.24 -9.02 7.88
N LEU A 64 -3.15 -8.35 7.16
CA LEU A 64 -4.58 -8.61 7.17
C LEU A 64 -4.98 -9.35 5.88
N ASP A 65 -5.25 -10.63 5.98
CA ASP A 65 -5.91 -11.36 4.91
C ASP A 65 -7.41 -10.98 4.84
N HIS A 66 -8.16 -11.64 3.97
CA HIS A 66 -9.58 -11.33 3.81
C HIS A 66 -10.39 -11.59 5.09
N THR A 67 -10.10 -12.67 5.80
CA THR A 67 -10.82 -13.07 7.02
C THR A 67 -10.49 -12.12 8.16
N ALA A 68 -9.21 -11.87 8.43
CA ALA A 68 -8.75 -10.94 9.45
C ALA A 68 -9.30 -9.52 9.23
N LYS A 69 -9.30 -9.05 7.96
CA LYS A 69 -9.89 -7.75 7.61
C LYS A 69 -11.41 -7.70 7.90
N THR A 70 -12.13 -8.76 7.59
CA THR A 70 -13.56 -8.85 7.87
C THR A 70 -13.85 -8.84 9.38
N ASN A 71 -13.08 -9.63 10.16
CA ASN A 71 -13.21 -9.67 11.61
C ASN A 71 -12.89 -8.31 12.25
N LEU A 72 -11.84 -7.63 11.79
CA LEU A 72 -11.50 -6.27 12.21
C LEU A 72 -12.65 -5.31 11.99
N LEU A 73 -13.30 -5.35 10.83
CA LEU A 73 -14.46 -4.47 10.55
C LEU A 73 -15.68 -4.81 11.41
N ILE A 74 -15.94 -6.09 11.68
CA ILE A 74 -17.02 -6.50 12.58
C ILE A 74 -16.74 -6.01 14.00
N GLN A 75 -15.53 -6.19 14.50
CA GLN A 75 -15.11 -5.71 15.82
C GLN A 75 -15.17 -4.18 15.91
N ALA A 76 -14.68 -3.46 14.88
CA ALA A 76 -14.78 -2.00 14.81
C ALA A 76 -16.23 -1.52 14.98
N LYS A 77 -17.15 -2.15 14.25
CA LYS A 77 -18.58 -1.80 14.33
C LYS A 77 -19.16 -2.07 15.72
N SER A 78 -18.84 -3.20 16.35
CA SER A 78 -19.29 -3.51 17.70
C SER A 78 -18.70 -2.60 18.78
N SER A 79 -17.52 -2.02 18.51
CA SER A 79 -16.87 -1.05 19.40
C SER A 79 -17.29 0.40 19.15
N GLY A 80 -18.29 0.64 18.29
CA GLY A 80 -18.83 1.99 18.03
C GLY A 80 -17.99 2.83 17.05
N VAL A 81 -17.03 2.24 16.34
CA VAL A 81 -16.30 2.95 15.28
C VAL A 81 -17.22 3.16 14.09
N GLU A 82 -17.44 4.42 13.70
CA GLU A 82 -18.39 4.77 12.63
C GLU A 82 -17.78 4.68 11.23
N SER A 83 -16.48 4.98 11.10
CA SER A 83 -15.82 5.01 9.80
C SER A 83 -14.37 4.54 9.90
N ILE A 84 -14.04 3.51 9.11
CA ILE A 84 -12.71 2.88 9.12
C ILE A 84 -12.43 2.20 7.79
N VAL A 85 -11.18 2.30 7.31
CA VAL A 85 -10.65 1.53 6.18
C VAL A 85 -9.32 0.90 6.56
N ALA A 86 -9.20 -0.41 6.38
CA ALA A 86 -7.96 -1.15 6.64
C ALA A 86 -7.34 -1.63 5.33
N THR A 87 -6.11 -1.23 5.05
CA THR A 87 -5.33 -1.64 3.87
C THR A 87 -4.10 -2.42 4.30
N SER A 88 -3.90 -3.61 3.74
CA SER A 88 -2.73 -4.45 4.00
C SER A 88 -2.16 -4.95 2.68
N THR A 89 -0.84 -4.80 2.53
CA THR A 89 -0.05 -5.15 1.35
C THR A 89 1.25 -5.82 1.79
N CYS A 90 2.11 -6.25 0.88
CA CYS A 90 3.44 -6.76 1.23
C CYS A 90 4.35 -5.68 1.86
N ASN A 91 4.07 -4.39 1.63
CA ASN A 91 4.94 -3.29 2.04
C ASN A 91 4.41 -2.45 3.19
N ARG A 92 3.11 -2.55 3.51
CA ARG A 92 2.46 -1.79 4.59
C ARG A 92 1.16 -2.41 5.06
N THR A 93 0.84 -2.18 6.32
CA THR A 93 -0.51 -2.33 6.86
C THR A 93 -0.90 -1.03 7.52
N GLU A 94 -2.05 -0.48 7.14
CA GLU A 94 -2.55 0.82 7.60
C GLU A 94 -4.03 0.76 7.90
N ILE A 95 -4.43 1.45 8.97
CA ILE A 95 -5.83 1.75 9.29
C ILE A 95 -6.04 3.25 9.21
N TYR A 96 -7.07 3.65 8.49
CA TYR A 96 -7.58 5.00 8.33
C TYR A 96 -8.94 5.06 8.99
N GLY A 97 -9.14 5.91 9.99
CA GLY A 97 -10.41 5.94 10.70
C GLY A 97 -10.52 7.04 11.73
N PHE A 98 -11.72 7.17 12.29
CA PHE A 98 -12.00 8.08 13.37
C PHE A 98 -11.96 7.36 14.71
N ALA A 99 -11.30 7.97 15.69
CA ALA A 99 -11.21 7.48 17.07
C ALA A 99 -11.03 8.65 18.04
N ALA A 100 -11.35 8.46 19.29
CA ALA A 100 -11.01 9.42 20.34
C ALA A 100 -9.51 9.39 20.62
N HIS A 101 -8.90 8.19 20.60
CA HIS A 101 -7.47 8.00 20.77
C HIS A 101 -6.92 6.98 19.76
N PRO A 102 -5.73 7.19 19.15
CA PRO A 102 -5.16 6.29 18.13
C PRO A 102 -4.93 4.86 18.64
N PHE A 103 -4.79 4.69 19.95
CA PHE A 103 -4.62 3.37 20.58
C PHE A 103 -5.82 2.44 20.35
N GLU A 104 -7.02 2.98 20.18
CA GLU A 104 -8.22 2.19 19.85
C GLU A 104 -8.02 1.48 18.50
N LEU A 105 -7.50 2.19 17.49
CA LEU A 105 -7.21 1.62 16.18
C LEU A 105 -6.02 0.64 16.22
N ILE A 106 -5.00 0.94 17.05
CA ILE A 106 -3.84 0.05 17.26
C ILE A 106 -4.31 -1.26 17.88
N LYS A 107 -5.08 -1.19 18.95
CA LYS A 107 -5.63 -2.36 19.62
C LYS A 107 -6.47 -3.19 18.65
N LEU A 108 -7.34 -2.54 17.88
CA LEU A 108 -8.18 -3.20 16.88
C LEU A 108 -7.34 -3.95 15.82
N LEU A 109 -6.21 -3.38 15.38
CA LEU A 109 -5.28 -4.05 14.46
C LEU A 109 -4.63 -5.26 15.12
N CYS A 110 -4.08 -5.10 16.33
CA CYS A 110 -3.36 -6.17 17.04
C CYS A 110 -4.29 -7.33 17.42
N ASP A 111 -5.52 -7.04 17.83
CA ASP A 111 -6.54 -8.08 18.14
C ASP A 111 -6.88 -8.96 16.91
N ASN A 112 -6.63 -8.48 15.69
CA ASN A 112 -6.96 -9.16 14.44
C ASN A 112 -5.72 -9.62 13.63
N THR A 113 -4.53 -9.54 14.23
CA THR A 113 -3.26 -9.96 13.64
C THR A 113 -2.47 -10.82 14.62
N LYS A 114 -1.28 -11.25 14.24
CA LYS A 114 -0.42 -12.09 15.12
C LYS A 114 0.53 -11.26 15.96
N GLY A 115 0.79 -10.01 15.56
CA GLY A 115 1.74 -9.14 16.23
C GLY A 115 1.18 -8.55 17.52
N THR A 116 2.05 -8.23 18.47
CA THR A 116 1.70 -7.61 19.75
C THR A 116 1.61 -6.09 19.63
N VAL A 117 1.01 -5.45 20.64
CA VAL A 117 0.97 -3.97 20.73
C VAL A 117 2.39 -3.41 20.85
N GLU A 118 3.24 -4.05 21.62
CA GLU A 118 4.64 -3.66 21.85
C GLU A 118 5.45 -3.71 20.55
N ASP A 119 5.31 -4.79 19.79
CA ASP A 119 5.96 -4.93 18.49
C ASP A 119 5.49 -3.85 17.51
N PHE A 120 4.18 -3.61 17.48
CA PHE A 120 3.62 -2.55 16.64
C PHE A 120 4.17 -1.17 17.01
N GLN A 121 4.17 -0.82 18.29
CA GLN A 121 4.67 0.47 18.79
C GLN A 121 6.14 0.72 18.44
N SER A 122 6.96 -0.32 18.37
CA SER A 122 8.38 -0.20 18.04
C SER A 122 8.65 0.29 16.60
N VAL A 123 7.72 0.05 15.68
CA VAL A 123 7.91 0.30 14.23
C VAL A 123 6.82 1.17 13.60
N CYS A 124 5.75 1.47 14.33
CA CYS A 124 4.60 2.16 13.78
C CYS A 124 4.85 3.65 13.50
N TYR A 125 3.90 4.23 12.82
CA TYR A 125 3.65 5.66 12.74
C TYR A 125 2.18 5.94 13.00
N VAL A 126 1.93 7.14 13.53
CA VAL A 126 0.59 7.67 13.77
C VAL A 126 0.54 9.08 13.19
N TYR A 127 -0.45 9.33 12.35
CA TYR A 127 -0.75 10.65 11.81
C TYR A 127 -2.15 11.06 12.22
N LYS A 128 -2.37 12.35 12.47
CA LYS A 128 -3.63 12.91 12.93
C LYS A 128 -4.10 14.01 11.97
N ASN A 129 -5.40 14.06 11.71
CA ASN A 129 -6.09 15.11 10.95
C ASN A 129 -5.39 15.46 9.61
N SER A 130 -4.84 16.67 9.47
CA SER A 130 -4.18 17.15 8.25
C SER A 130 -3.02 16.27 7.82
N ASP A 131 -2.21 15.79 8.77
CA ASP A 131 -1.06 14.94 8.49
C ASP A 131 -1.51 13.55 8.02
N ALA A 132 -2.61 13.03 8.59
CA ALA A 132 -3.24 11.79 8.14
C ALA A 132 -3.76 11.92 6.70
N ILE A 133 -4.40 13.05 6.37
CA ILE A 133 -4.85 13.34 4.99
C ILE A 133 -3.65 13.42 4.06
N GLN A 134 -2.62 14.19 4.40
CA GLN A 134 -1.41 14.34 3.60
C GLN A 134 -0.73 13.00 3.36
N HIS A 135 -0.58 12.17 4.41
CA HIS A 135 -0.02 10.84 4.30
C HIS A 135 -0.80 9.98 3.30
N MET A 136 -2.12 9.99 3.37
CA MET A 136 -2.98 9.24 2.45
C MET A 136 -2.78 9.66 0.98
N PHE A 137 -2.62 10.95 0.70
CA PHE A 137 -2.27 11.44 -0.63
C PHE A 137 -0.87 10.98 -1.07
N ARG A 138 0.13 11.02 -0.19
CA ARG A 138 1.49 10.53 -0.50
C ARG A 138 1.51 9.04 -0.83
N VAL A 139 0.78 8.24 -0.06
CA VAL A 139 0.61 6.80 -0.31
C VAL A 139 -0.09 6.58 -1.64
N GLY A 140 -1.22 7.23 -1.86
CA GLY A 140 -1.99 7.10 -3.10
C GLY A 140 -1.27 7.59 -4.35
N ALA A 141 -0.38 8.55 -4.22
CA ALA A 141 0.49 9.04 -5.29
C ALA A 141 1.72 8.15 -5.54
N GLY A 142 1.92 7.09 -4.74
CA GLY A 142 3.11 6.25 -4.83
C GLY A 142 4.41 6.92 -4.36
N LEU A 143 4.31 8.09 -3.70
CA LEU A 143 5.46 8.83 -3.16
C LEU A 143 6.03 8.18 -1.89
N ASP A 144 5.21 7.38 -1.22
CA ASP A 144 5.60 6.61 -0.04
C ASP A 144 5.77 5.12 -0.33
N SER A 145 5.88 4.73 -1.59
CA SER A 145 6.10 3.36 -2.03
C SER A 145 7.57 3.00 -2.08
N GLN A 146 7.90 1.72 -1.89
CA GLN A 146 9.28 1.20 -2.01
C GLN A 146 9.85 1.47 -3.40
N ILE A 147 8.99 1.40 -4.42
CA ILE A 147 9.29 1.85 -5.77
C ILE A 147 8.50 3.13 -5.99
N LEU A 148 9.21 4.23 -6.17
CA LEU A 148 8.61 5.54 -6.37
C LEU A 148 7.67 5.51 -7.59
N GLY A 149 6.41 5.94 -7.39
CA GLY A 149 5.39 5.94 -8.43
C GLY A 149 4.73 4.58 -8.64
N ASP A 150 4.82 3.64 -7.70
CA ASP A 150 4.01 2.42 -7.72
C ASP A 150 2.56 2.76 -7.36
N PHE A 151 1.70 2.75 -8.39
CA PHE A 151 0.28 3.05 -8.24
C PHE A 151 -0.59 1.82 -7.93
N GLU A 152 -0.01 0.65 -7.65
CA GLU A 152 -0.80 -0.54 -7.30
C GLU A 152 -1.59 -0.36 -6.01
N ILE A 153 -1.07 0.43 -5.09
CA ILE A 153 -1.71 0.77 -3.80
C ILE A 153 -3.12 1.35 -3.98
N ILE A 154 -3.36 2.11 -5.04
CA ILE A 154 -4.69 2.70 -5.32
C ILE A 154 -5.75 1.63 -5.55
N SER A 155 -5.41 0.54 -6.23
CA SER A 155 -6.34 -0.57 -6.45
C SER A 155 -6.69 -1.28 -5.14
N GLN A 156 -5.71 -1.38 -4.23
CA GLN A 156 -5.90 -1.99 -2.91
C GLN A 156 -6.71 -1.09 -1.99
N LEU A 157 -6.45 0.23 -2.02
CA LEU A 157 -7.23 1.22 -1.27
C LEU A 157 -8.70 1.23 -1.71
N LYS A 158 -8.97 1.19 -3.02
CA LYS A 158 -10.34 1.07 -3.57
C LYS A 158 -11.04 -0.20 -3.09
N LEU A 159 -10.33 -1.34 -3.11
CA LEU A 159 -10.89 -2.60 -2.65
C LEU A 159 -11.21 -2.55 -1.16
N SER A 160 -10.30 -2.01 -0.34
CA SER A 160 -10.50 -1.83 1.10
C SER A 160 -11.70 -0.93 1.41
N ALA A 161 -11.81 0.21 0.73
CA ALA A 161 -12.97 1.10 0.86
C ALA A 161 -14.30 0.41 0.49
N LYS A 162 -14.30 -0.39 -0.59
CA LYS A 162 -15.48 -1.17 -0.99
C LYS A 162 -15.89 -2.19 0.08
N ILE A 163 -14.93 -2.82 0.75
CA ILE A 163 -15.19 -3.75 1.84
C ILE A 163 -15.76 -3.00 3.05
N SER A 164 -15.16 -1.89 3.48
CA SER A 164 -15.67 -1.06 4.58
C SER A 164 -17.09 -0.55 4.30
N LYS A 165 -17.37 -0.12 3.06
CA LYS A 165 -18.72 0.31 2.64
C LYS A 165 -19.77 -0.81 2.77
N LYS A 166 -19.39 -2.06 2.46
CA LYS A 166 -20.29 -3.23 2.64
C LYS A 166 -20.63 -3.50 4.10
N HIS A 167 -19.76 -3.11 5.03
CA HIS A 167 -19.98 -3.24 6.47
C HIS A 167 -20.62 -1.98 7.08
N SER A 168 -20.99 -0.98 6.26
CA SER A 168 -21.52 0.32 6.72
C SER A 168 -20.53 1.08 7.62
N LEU A 169 -19.23 0.99 7.30
CA LEU A 169 -18.12 1.61 8.02
C LEU A 169 -17.35 2.59 7.13
N LEU A 170 -18.02 3.22 6.19
CA LEU A 170 -17.45 4.24 5.32
C LEU A 170 -18.39 5.44 5.27
N ASP A 171 -18.04 6.49 6.01
CA ASP A 171 -18.79 7.73 6.05
C ASP A 171 -18.52 8.62 4.81
N ALA A 172 -19.27 9.70 4.71
CA ALA A 172 -19.17 10.63 3.59
C ALA A 172 -17.80 11.34 3.53
N PHE A 173 -17.14 11.59 4.67
CA PHE A 173 -15.82 12.21 4.69
C PHE A 173 -14.77 11.26 4.11
N LEU A 174 -14.68 10.06 4.62
CA LEU A 174 -13.67 9.09 4.20
C LEU A 174 -13.89 8.63 2.75
N GLU A 175 -15.16 8.51 2.31
CA GLU A 175 -15.47 8.22 0.92
C GLU A 175 -15.00 9.36 -0.01
N ARG A 176 -15.25 10.62 0.33
CA ARG A 176 -14.77 11.78 -0.44
C ARG A 176 -13.25 11.87 -0.45
N LEU A 177 -12.61 11.66 0.69
CA LEU A 177 -11.16 11.68 0.81
C LEU A 177 -10.52 10.62 -0.10
N ILE A 178 -10.99 9.37 -0.04
CA ILE A 178 -10.49 8.28 -0.90
C ILE A 178 -10.69 8.62 -2.38
N ASN A 179 -11.83 9.16 -2.76
CA ASN A 179 -12.10 9.57 -4.13
C ASN A 179 -11.15 10.70 -4.59
N ALA A 180 -10.87 11.67 -3.73
CA ALA A 180 -9.90 12.74 -4.00
C ALA A 180 -8.47 12.19 -4.19
N VAL A 181 -8.04 11.26 -3.33
CA VAL A 181 -6.75 10.56 -3.46
C VAL A 181 -6.65 9.79 -4.78
N ILE A 182 -7.73 9.09 -5.17
CA ILE A 182 -7.79 8.36 -6.44
C ILE A 182 -7.68 9.32 -7.64
N GLN A 183 -8.36 10.45 -7.60
CA GLN A 183 -8.29 11.46 -8.66
C GLN A 183 -6.89 12.08 -8.74
N ALA A 184 -6.31 12.47 -7.61
CA ALA A 184 -4.95 12.99 -7.53
C ALA A 184 -3.92 11.99 -8.09
N SER A 185 -4.03 10.72 -7.71
CA SER A 185 -3.18 9.65 -8.23
C SER A 185 -3.25 9.52 -9.75
N LYS A 186 -4.47 9.57 -10.33
CA LYS A 186 -4.65 9.54 -11.79
C LYS A 186 -3.99 10.75 -12.46
N ARG A 187 -4.18 11.95 -11.91
CA ARG A 187 -3.58 13.18 -12.45
C ARG A 187 -2.07 13.13 -12.42
N ILE A 188 -1.47 12.74 -11.27
CA ILE A 188 -0.03 12.57 -11.13
C ILE A 188 0.50 11.59 -12.18
N LYS A 189 -0.18 10.47 -12.36
CA LYS A 189 0.21 9.46 -13.35
C LYS A 189 0.18 9.99 -14.80
N THR A 190 -0.76 10.86 -15.14
CA THR A 190 -0.92 11.37 -16.52
C THR A 190 -0.16 12.67 -16.76
N GLU A 191 -0.04 13.52 -15.75
CA GLU A 191 0.50 14.87 -15.90
C GLU A 191 1.99 14.97 -15.52
N THR A 192 2.57 13.91 -14.94
CA THR A 192 3.98 13.89 -14.51
C THR A 192 4.76 12.73 -15.11
N LYS A 193 6.09 12.82 -15.06
CA LYS A 193 6.99 11.72 -15.46
C LYS A 193 7.20 10.68 -14.36
N LEU A 194 6.48 10.78 -13.23
CA LEU A 194 6.63 9.86 -12.09
C LEU A 194 6.36 8.40 -12.48
N SER A 195 5.46 8.17 -13.42
CA SER A 195 5.11 6.83 -13.93
C SER A 195 5.91 6.42 -15.17
N SER A 196 6.82 7.25 -15.69
CA SER A 196 7.62 6.95 -16.88
C SER A 196 8.85 6.08 -16.60
N GLY A 197 9.14 5.81 -15.33
CA GLY A 197 10.25 4.98 -14.87
C GLY A 197 9.81 3.57 -14.46
N ALA A 198 10.63 2.92 -13.66
CA ALA A 198 10.37 1.60 -13.07
C ALA A 198 9.25 1.67 -12.04
N THR A 199 7.99 1.66 -12.48
CA THR A 199 6.82 1.82 -11.62
C THR A 199 6.33 0.52 -10.98
N SER A 200 7.01 -0.60 -11.20
CA SER A 200 6.70 -1.88 -10.58
C SER A 200 7.95 -2.67 -10.21
N VAL A 201 7.85 -3.50 -9.18
CA VAL A 201 8.92 -4.44 -8.76
C VAL A 201 9.39 -5.28 -9.95
N SER A 202 8.46 -5.75 -10.78
CA SER A 202 8.76 -6.55 -11.97
C SER A 202 9.63 -5.82 -12.98
N PHE A 203 9.37 -4.54 -13.24
CA PHE A 203 10.18 -3.74 -14.15
C PHE A 203 11.55 -3.40 -13.53
N ALA A 204 11.57 -2.99 -12.26
CA ALA A 204 12.80 -2.68 -11.55
C ALA A 204 13.74 -3.89 -11.51
N SER A 205 13.22 -5.09 -11.25
CA SER A 205 13.98 -6.35 -11.28
C SER A 205 14.61 -6.60 -12.64
N VAL A 206 13.87 -6.40 -13.74
CA VAL A 206 14.38 -6.59 -15.09
C VAL A 206 15.47 -5.55 -15.42
N GLN A 207 15.29 -4.30 -15.03
CA GLN A 207 16.34 -3.28 -15.22
C GLN A 207 17.61 -3.59 -14.40
N TYR A 208 17.44 -4.11 -13.18
CA TYR A 208 18.58 -4.54 -12.36
C TYR A 208 19.34 -5.71 -13.02
N ILE A 209 18.61 -6.73 -13.49
CA ILE A 209 19.18 -7.89 -14.20
C ILE A 209 19.97 -7.42 -15.43
N LYS A 210 19.39 -6.52 -16.24
CA LYS A 210 20.09 -5.96 -17.43
C LYS A 210 21.41 -5.25 -17.10
N LYS A 211 21.48 -4.59 -15.94
CA LYS A 211 22.71 -3.93 -15.50
C LYS A 211 23.79 -4.90 -15.00
N LYS A 212 23.36 -6.06 -14.47
CA LYS A 212 24.26 -7.01 -13.78
C LYS A 212 24.66 -8.20 -14.64
N ILE A 213 23.89 -8.54 -15.66
CA ILE A 213 24.09 -9.73 -16.48
C ILE A 213 24.33 -9.29 -17.92
N GLU A 214 25.53 -9.53 -18.42
CA GLU A 214 25.86 -9.31 -19.82
C GLU A 214 25.18 -10.33 -20.73
N ALA A 215 24.86 -9.90 -21.94
CA ALA A 215 24.21 -10.73 -22.97
C ALA A 215 22.97 -11.47 -22.47
N ILE A 216 22.14 -10.80 -21.67
CA ILE A 216 20.92 -11.38 -21.08
C ILE A 216 19.99 -12.00 -22.11
N SER A 217 19.99 -11.52 -23.34
CA SER A 217 19.16 -12.05 -24.44
C SER A 217 19.46 -13.51 -24.78
N SER A 218 20.69 -13.98 -24.54
CA SER A 218 21.13 -15.36 -24.83
C SER A 218 21.14 -16.28 -23.60
N LYS A 219 20.79 -15.77 -22.42
CA LYS A 219 20.83 -16.55 -21.18
C LYS A 219 19.53 -17.35 -20.99
N ASN A 220 19.64 -18.57 -20.47
CA ASN A 220 18.50 -19.33 -20.03
C ASN A 220 17.97 -18.72 -18.70
N ILE A 221 16.72 -18.29 -18.72
CA ILE A 221 16.06 -17.66 -17.57
C ILE A 221 14.99 -18.62 -17.03
N LEU A 222 15.08 -18.93 -15.73
CA LEU A 222 14.07 -19.68 -15.02
C LEU A 222 13.25 -18.73 -14.13
N LEU A 223 11.94 -18.67 -14.37
CA LEU A 223 11.01 -17.82 -13.63
C LEU A 223 10.04 -18.65 -12.83
N PHE A 224 10.19 -18.59 -11.50
CA PHE A 224 9.31 -19.26 -10.56
C PHE A 224 8.12 -18.39 -10.16
N GLY A 225 6.93 -18.95 -10.30
CA GLY A 225 5.68 -18.30 -9.92
C GLY A 225 5.05 -17.52 -11.06
N THR A 226 3.77 -17.75 -11.27
CA THR A 226 2.95 -17.12 -12.33
C THR A 226 1.84 -16.24 -11.76
N GLY A 227 2.05 -15.73 -10.54
CA GLY A 227 1.25 -14.67 -9.97
C GLY A 227 1.43 -13.35 -10.72
N LYS A 228 0.79 -12.27 -10.26
CA LYS A 228 0.83 -10.96 -10.92
C LYS A 228 2.28 -10.48 -11.18
N ILE A 229 3.16 -10.58 -10.18
CA ILE A 229 4.57 -10.16 -10.32
C ILE A 229 5.29 -11.03 -11.34
N GLY A 230 5.23 -12.37 -11.23
CA GLY A 230 5.90 -13.28 -12.17
C GLY A 230 5.44 -13.09 -13.62
N ARG A 231 4.14 -12.93 -13.83
CA ARG A 231 3.60 -12.64 -15.16
C ARG A 231 4.13 -11.32 -15.72
N ASN A 232 4.12 -10.25 -14.91
CA ASN A 232 4.63 -8.95 -15.34
C ASN A 232 6.15 -8.97 -15.54
N THR A 233 6.89 -9.75 -14.74
CA THR A 233 8.33 -9.94 -14.92
C THR A 233 8.62 -10.67 -16.23
N CYS A 234 7.88 -11.72 -16.55
CA CYS A 234 8.01 -12.42 -17.83
C CYS A 234 7.79 -11.47 -19.02
N GLU A 235 6.70 -10.71 -18.99
CA GLU A 235 6.37 -9.71 -20.03
C GLU A 235 7.48 -8.66 -20.19
N ASN A 236 7.99 -8.12 -19.06
CA ASN A 236 9.06 -7.15 -19.07
C ASN A 236 10.41 -7.73 -19.54
N LEU A 237 10.73 -8.97 -19.19
CA LEU A 237 11.93 -9.67 -19.70
C LEU A 237 11.89 -9.74 -21.21
N ILE A 238 10.82 -10.26 -21.79
CA ILE A 238 10.67 -10.39 -23.25
C ILE A 238 10.78 -9.01 -23.90
N LYS A 239 10.01 -8.04 -23.43
CA LYS A 239 9.94 -6.69 -24.01
C LYS A 239 11.25 -5.93 -23.97
N HIS A 240 12.01 -6.02 -22.86
CA HIS A 240 13.17 -5.18 -22.61
C HIS A 240 14.51 -5.89 -22.79
N THR A 241 14.54 -7.22 -22.85
CA THR A 241 15.78 -8.00 -23.08
C THR A 241 15.80 -8.73 -24.40
N LYS A 242 14.66 -8.87 -25.07
CA LYS A 242 14.48 -9.71 -26.27
C LYS A 242 14.93 -11.17 -26.04
N ASN A 243 14.85 -11.64 -24.79
CA ASN A 243 15.23 -13.00 -24.44
C ASN A 243 14.09 -13.97 -24.80
N GLU A 244 14.43 -15.02 -25.55
CA GLU A 244 13.49 -16.08 -25.97
C GLU A 244 13.67 -17.38 -25.17
N HIS A 245 14.69 -17.46 -24.30
CA HIS A 245 15.05 -18.63 -23.49
C HIS A 245 14.49 -18.55 -22.07
N ILE A 246 13.20 -18.24 -21.94
CA ILE A 246 12.52 -18.13 -20.65
C ILE A 246 11.71 -19.40 -20.39
N THR A 247 11.93 -20.01 -19.22
CA THR A 247 11.15 -21.15 -18.74
C THR A 247 10.35 -20.73 -17.51
N LEU A 248 9.03 -20.97 -17.54
CA LEU A 248 8.12 -20.70 -16.44
C LEU A 248 7.87 -21.96 -15.63
N ILE A 249 7.97 -21.84 -14.31
CA ILE A 249 7.56 -22.91 -13.38
C ILE A 249 6.55 -22.35 -12.39
N ASN A 250 5.49 -23.12 -12.13
CA ASN A 250 4.49 -22.78 -11.13
C ASN A 250 3.90 -24.04 -10.49
N ARG A 251 3.60 -23.98 -9.20
CA ARG A 251 2.95 -25.06 -8.46
C ARG A 251 1.68 -25.61 -9.18
N THR A 252 0.90 -24.70 -9.80
CA THR A 252 -0.25 -25.08 -10.61
C THR A 252 0.15 -25.03 -12.09
N ARG A 253 0.42 -26.18 -12.70
CA ARG A 253 0.88 -26.30 -14.08
C ARG A 253 0.03 -25.54 -15.09
N ASN A 254 -1.29 -25.66 -15.04
CA ASN A 254 -2.20 -24.97 -15.96
C ASN A 254 -2.07 -23.44 -15.97
N LYS A 255 -1.61 -22.84 -14.85
CA LYS A 255 -1.34 -21.41 -14.80
C LYS A 255 -0.05 -21.04 -15.54
N ALA A 256 0.97 -21.88 -15.46
CA ALA A 256 2.22 -21.71 -16.20
C ALA A 256 1.96 -21.85 -17.71
N ASP A 257 1.24 -22.88 -18.13
CA ASP A 257 0.92 -23.16 -19.54
C ASP A 257 0.15 -22.01 -20.20
N LYS A 258 -0.86 -21.44 -19.49
CA LYS A 258 -1.63 -20.27 -19.99
C LYS A 258 -0.74 -19.05 -20.23
N ILE A 259 0.22 -18.79 -19.34
CA ILE A 259 1.12 -17.65 -19.47
C ILE A 259 2.19 -17.94 -20.53
N ALA A 260 2.73 -19.16 -20.54
CA ALA A 260 3.70 -19.60 -21.53
C ALA A 260 3.13 -19.52 -22.97
N GLY A 261 1.91 -19.96 -23.17
CA GLY A 261 1.21 -19.84 -24.46
C GLY A 261 0.99 -18.38 -24.86
N LYS A 262 0.63 -17.50 -23.92
CA LYS A 262 0.45 -16.07 -24.20
C LYS A 262 1.74 -15.38 -24.65
N PHE A 263 2.86 -15.71 -24.01
CA PHE A 263 4.15 -15.05 -24.24
C PHE A 263 5.10 -15.84 -25.14
N LYS A 264 4.68 -17.02 -25.63
CA LYS A 264 5.48 -17.92 -26.47
C LYS A 264 6.81 -18.33 -25.81
N VAL A 265 6.76 -18.67 -24.52
CA VAL A 265 7.88 -19.16 -23.72
C VAL A 265 7.61 -20.59 -23.26
N LEU A 266 8.61 -21.26 -22.69
CA LEU A 266 8.44 -22.65 -22.20
C LEU A 266 7.77 -22.66 -20.82
N ALA A 267 6.97 -23.70 -20.56
CA ALA A 267 6.51 -24.03 -19.22
C ALA A 267 7.01 -25.44 -18.84
N LYS A 268 7.52 -25.58 -17.62
CA LYS A 268 7.93 -26.88 -17.07
C LYS A 268 7.19 -27.18 -15.78
N ASP A 269 7.19 -28.43 -15.39
CA ASP A 269 6.64 -28.88 -14.13
C ASP A 269 7.55 -28.49 -12.96
N TYR A 270 6.97 -28.36 -11.77
CA TYR A 270 7.73 -28.04 -10.55
C TYR A 270 8.69 -29.14 -10.14
N SER A 271 8.41 -30.37 -10.53
CA SER A 271 9.21 -31.58 -10.25
C SER A 271 10.36 -31.82 -11.26
N GLN A 272 10.44 -31.02 -12.31
CA GLN A 272 11.50 -31.06 -13.34
C GLN A 272 12.50 -29.93 -13.16
#